data_f5b00ffc33001681c14d069f88545c2f
#
_entry.id   f5b00ffc33001681c14d069f88545c2f
#
_cell.length_a   1.000
_cell.length_b   1.000
_cell.length_c   1.000
_cell.angle_alpha   90.00
_cell.angle_beta   90.00
_cell.angle_gamma   90.00
#
_symmetry.space_group_name_H-M   'P 1'
#
loop_
_entity.id
_entity.type
_entity.pdbx_description
1 polymer ?
#
loop_
_entity_poly.entity_id
_entity_poly.type
_entity_poly.pdbx_seq_one_letter_code
_entity_poly.pdbx_strand_id
1 'polypeptide(L)'
;MNAVNTSAQSRFHSVEAATENNAVQEQAIAVFRGPHQPATDIAAKVQALETLLTQAASEFDSIALASSLAAEDNVLFDVIARLKLNIRVFSLNTGRLHQQTLDVAPALQAKYGQTVAWFEPQAAAVETYVNTKGRDAFYESTALRKECCGIRKVEPLARALQGAKAWVTGQRQAQAATRAELPLREFDADRGIEKFNP
;
A
#
# COMPACT_ATOMS: atom_id res chain seq x y z
N MET A 1 -54.19 31.46 11.28
CA MET A 1 -53.86 30.54 12.38
C MET A 1 -53.54 29.20 11.78
N ASN A 2 -52.31 28.82 11.81
CA ASN A 2 -51.65 27.54 12.07
C ASN A 2 -50.34 27.47 11.29
N ALA A 3 -49.33 28.11 11.88
CA ALA A 3 -47.95 27.75 11.61
C ALA A 3 -47.51 26.89 12.80
N VAL A 4 -47.46 25.57 12.62
CA VAL A 4 -46.92 24.66 13.63
C VAL A 4 -46.11 23.56 12.95
N ASN A 5 -44.83 23.56 13.23
CA ASN A 5 -43.99 22.39 13.43
C ASN A 5 -43.42 21.64 12.21
N THR A 6 -42.53 22.33 11.47
CA THR A 6 -41.62 21.62 10.51
C THR A 6 -40.17 21.49 11.02
N SER A 7 -39.85 22.01 12.21
CA SER A 7 -38.46 22.05 12.70
C SER A 7 -38.06 20.88 13.61
N ALA A 8 -39.01 20.08 14.10
CA ALA A 8 -38.73 18.95 14.98
C ALA A 8 -38.38 17.65 14.23
N GLN A 9 -39.01 17.40 13.08
CA GLN A 9 -38.76 16.19 12.30
C GLN A 9 -37.40 16.17 11.59
N SER A 10 -36.85 17.35 11.22
CA SER A 10 -35.53 17.41 10.57
C SER A 10 -34.36 17.15 11.51
N ARG A 11 -34.54 17.39 12.82
CA ARG A 11 -33.50 17.11 13.84
C ARG A 11 -33.39 15.64 14.22
N PHE A 12 -34.51 14.89 14.18
CA PHE A 12 -34.49 13.46 14.47
C PHE A 12 -33.81 12.65 13.37
N HIS A 13 -34.05 12.98 12.09
CA HIS A 13 -33.38 12.30 10.96
C HIS A 13 -31.86 12.54 10.91
N SER A 14 -31.38 13.69 11.35
CA SER A 14 -29.96 13.98 11.38
C SER A 14 -29.21 13.27 12.53
N VAL A 15 -29.89 13.00 13.64
CA VAL A 15 -29.29 12.28 14.79
C VAL A 15 -29.28 10.77 14.53
N GLU A 16 -30.34 10.20 13.91
CA GLU A 16 -30.36 8.79 13.51
C GLU A 16 -29.30 8.48 12.44
N ALA A 17 -29.14 9.32 11.42
CA ALA A 17 -28.12 9.14 10.39
C ALA A 17 -26.68 9.26 10.95
N ALA A 18 -26.46 10.07 11.98
CA ALA A 18 -25.17 10.20 12.62
C ALA A 18 -24.84 8.99 13.53
N THR A 19 -25.85 8.42 14.19
CA THR A 19 -25.69 7.21 15.01
C THR A 19 -25.51 5.95 14.16
N GLU A 20 -26.21 5.83 13.04
CA GLU A 20 -26.01 4.73 12.08
C GLU A 20 -24.61 4.79 11.44
N ASN A 21 -24.12 5.97 11.06
CA ASN A 21 -22.76 6.13 10.53
C ASN A 21 -21.67 5.80 11.55
N ASN A 22 -21.86 6.15 12.82
CA ASN A 22 -20.94 5.76 13.89
C ASN A 22 -20.96 4.25 14.15
N ALA A 23 -22.12 3.61 14.16
CA ALA A 23 -22.23 2.16 14.34
C ALA A 23 -21.59 1.38 13.17
N VAL A 24 -21.74 1.85 11.93
CA VAL A 24 -21.10 1.28 10.74
C VAL A 24 -19.59 1.48 10.77
N GLN A 25 -19.09 2.65 11.22
CA GLN A 25 -17.68 2.89 11.42
C GLN A 25 -17.08 2.04 12.56
N GLU A 26 -17.78 1.89 13.68
CA GLU A 26 -17.34 1.02 14.78
C GLU A 26 -17.33 -0.46 14.38
N GLN A 27 -18.31 -0.94 13.60
CA GLN A 27 -18.31 -2.29 13.05
C GLN A 27 -17.20 -2.49 12.01
N ALA A 28 -16.94 -1.53 11.13
CA ALA A 28 -15.82 -1.58 10.20
C ALA A 28 -14.48 -1.64 10.93
N ILE A 29 -14.30 -0.85 11.99
CA ILE A 29 -13.10 -0.86 12.84
C ILE A 29 -12.98 -2.20 13.59
N ALA A 30 -14.10 -2.78 14.04
CA ALA A 30 -14.11 -4.08 14.73
C ALA A 30 -13.72 -5.25 13.81
N VAL A 31 -14.08 -5.19 12.52
CA VAL A 31 -13.67 -6.19 11.52
C VAL A 31 -12.14 -6.14 11.27
N PHE A 32 -11.52 -4.94 11.35
CA PHE A 32 -10.06 -4.80 11.27
C PHE A 32 -9.34 -5.12 12.60
N ARG A 33 -10.05 -5.10 13.72
CA ARG A 33 -9.58 -5.63 15.01
C ARG A 33 -9.94 -7.11 15.10
N GLY A 34 -9.43 -7.93 14.20
CA GLY A 34 -9.45 -9.39 14.40
C GLY A 34 -8.93 -9.73 15.80
N PRO A 35 -9.27 -10.90 16.37
CA PRO A 35 -8.83 -11.24 17.70
C PRO A 35 -7.32 -11.00 17.79
N HIS A 36 -6.92 -10.04 18.62
CA HIS A 36 -5.54 -9.79 18.96
C HIS A 36 -5.01 -11.04 19.68
N GLN A 37 -4.63 -12.04 18.92
CA GLN A 37 -3.71 -13.02 19.44
C GLN A 37 -2.37 -12.29 19.54
N PRO A 38 -1.84 -12.09 20.75
CA PRO A 38 -0.51 -11.56 20.89
C PRO A 38 0.39 -12.45 20.05
N ALA A 39 1.12 -11.87 19.10
CA ALA A 39 2.05 -12.62 18.28
C ALA A 39 3.08 -13.23 19.23
N THR A 40 2.92 -14.52 19.52
CA THR A 40 3.95 -15.31 20.18
C THR A 40 5.17 -15.25 19.26
N ASP A 41 6.29 -14.74 19.77
CA ASP A 41 7.57 -14.75 19.08
C ASP A 41 7.85 -13.61 18.08
N ILE A 42 7.48 -12.37 18.42
CA ILE A 42 7.81 -11.18 17.62
C ILE A 42 9.33 -11.06 17.45
N ALA A 43 10.11 -11.35 18.49
CA ALA A 43 11.58 -11.21 18.45
C ALA A 43 12.21 -12.12 17.38
N ALA A 44 11.79 -13.38 17.30
CA ALA A 44 12.30 -14.30 16.28
C ALA A 44 11.85 -13.90 14.86
N LYS A 45 10.62 -13.39 14.70
CA LYS A 45 10.16 -12.88 13.40
C LYS A 45 10.96 -11.66 12.94
N VAL A 46 11.23 -10.73 13.85
CA VAL A 46 12.07 -9.56 13.55
C VAL A 46 13.48 -10.01 13.18
N GLN A 47 14.08 -10.95 13.94
CA GLN A 47 15.40 -11.48 13.64
C GLN A 47 15.46 -12.19 12.28
N ALA A 48 14.43 -12.98 11.94
CA ALA A 48 14.34 -13.64 10.64
C ALA A 48 14.26 -12.61 9.49
N LEU A 49 13.47 -11.55 9.68
CA LEU A 49 13.35 -10.44 8.73
C LEU A 49 14.69 -9.71 8.56
N GLU A 50 15.37 -9.37 9.65
CA GLU A 50 16.70 -8.73 9.64
C GLU A 50 17.72 -9.58 8.89
N THR A 51 17.73 -10.88 9.16
CA THR A 51 18.62 -11.84 8.48
C THR A 51 18.35 -11.87 6.98
N LEU A 52 17.08 -12.00 6.57
CA LEU A 52 16.71 -12.09 5.17
C LEU A 52 17.07 -10.81 4.40
N LEU A 53 16.74 -9.63 4.95
CA LEU A 53 17.04 -8.35 4.29
C LEU A 53 18.55 -8.07 4.24
N THR A 54 19.30 -8.43 5.28
CA THR A 54 20.77 -8.31 5.29
C THR A 54 21.39 -9.22 4.24
N GLN A 55 20.94 -10.46 4.15
CA GLN A 55 21.39 -11.40 3.11
C GLN A 55 21.08 -10.86 1.71
N ALA A 56 19.85 -10.43 1.45
CA ALA A 56 19.47 -9.85 0.17
C ALA A 56 20.32 -8.63 -0.21
N ALA A 57 20.56 -7.72 0.74
CA ALA A 57 21.40 -6.54 0.53
C ALA A 57 22.88 -6.86 0.29
N SER A 58 23.37 -7.98 0.80
CA SER A 58 24.76 -8.44 0.55
C SER A 58 24.91 -9.20 -0.77
N GLU A 59 23.84 -9.87 -1.22
CA GLU A 59 23.84 -10.68 -2.44
C GLU A 59 23.65 -9.83 -3.71
N PHE A 60 22.90 -8.72 -3.61
CA PHE A 60 22.55 -7.86 -4.74
C PHE A 60 23.06 -6.44 -4.54
N ASP A 61 23.84 -5.94 -5.48
CA ASP A 61 24.37 -4.56 -5.50
C ASP A 61 23.29 -3.51 -5.86
N SER A 62 22.17 -3.94 -6.45
CA SER A 62 21.05 -3.08 -6.82
C SER A 62 19.71 -3.73 -6.41
N ILE A 63 19.26 -3.39 -5.22
CA ILE A 63 18.00 -3.89 -4.65
C ILE A 63 17.06 -2.72 -4.27
N ALA A 64 15.76 -2.93 -4.43
CA ALA A 64 14.75 -1.92 -4.12
C ALA A 64 13.57 -2.48 -3.33
N LEU A 65 13.08 -1.74 -2.33
CA LEU A 65 11.79 -1.97 -1.68
C LEU A 65 10.70 -1.20 -2.41
N ALA A 66 9.69 -1.92 -2.91
CA ALA A 66 8.45 -1.33 -3.41
C ALA A 66 7.47 -1.15 -2.24
N SER A 67 7.37 0.06 -1.71
CA SER A 67 6.54 0.38 -0.55
C SER A 67 5.19 0.96 -0.97
N SER A 68 4.11 0.39 -0.45
CA SER A 68 2.77 1.00 -0.50
C SER A 68 2.55 2.01 0.63
N LEU A 69 3.53 2.16 1.53
CA LEU A 69 3.46 2.93 2.77
C LEU A 69 2.44 2.40 3.78
N ALA A 70 1.94 1.17 3.60
CA ALA A 70 1.11 0.47 4.57
C ALA A 70 1.96 -0.09 5.74
N ALA A 71 1.32 -0.59 6.77
CA ALA A 71 1.97 -0.98 8.01
C ALA A 71 3.10 -2.01 7.81
N GLU A 72 2.88 -3.03 6.97
CA GLU A 72 3.87 -4.05 6.63
C GLU A 72 5.11 -3.48 5.96
N ASP A 73 4.92 -2.57 5.00
CA ASP A 73 6.04 -1.92 4.28
C ASP A 73 6.82 -1.00 5.20
N ASN A 74 6.16 -0.37 6.20
CA ASN A 74 6.82 0.46 7.19
C ASN A 74 7.68 -0.36 8.15
N VAL A 75 7.33 -1.62 8.44
CA VAL A 75 8.20 -2.54 9.19
C VAL A 75 9.46 -2.86 8.39
N LEU A 76 9.33 -3.13 7.07
CA LEU A 76 10.47 -3.35 6.19
C LEU A 76 11.37 -2.10 6.13
N PHE A 77 10.76 -0.93 6.01
CA PHE A 77 11.47 0.35 6.01
C PHE A 77 12.26 0.57 7.30
N ASP A 78 11.65 0.30 8.46
CA ASP A 78 12.31 0.41 9.77
C ASP A 78 13.57 -0.45 9.83
N VAL A 79 13.49 -1.71 9.44
CA VAL A 79 14.64 -2.63 9.44
C VAL A 79 15.73 -2.15 8.48
N ILE A 80 15.36 -1.75 7.26
CA ILE A 80 16.30 -1.24 6.25
C ILE A 80 17.04 0.00 6.79
N ALA A 81 16.31 0.95 7.36
CA ALA A 81 16.87 2.20 7.86
C ALA A 81 17.74 1.98 9.11
N ARG A 82 17.27 1.17 10.07
CA ARG A 82 17.96 0.89 11.33
C ARG A 82 19.27 0.12 11.11
N LEU A 83 19.26 -0.84 10.18
CA LEU A 83 20.46 -1.61 9.82
C LEU A 83 21.31 -0.93 8.73
N LYS A 84 20.87 0.23 8.23
CA LYS A 84 21.56 0.99 7.16
C LYS A 84 21.84 0.14 5.92
N LEU A 85 20.87 -0.70 5.54
CA LEU A 85 21.01 -1.58 4.39
C LEU A 85 20.97 -0.75 3.09
N ASN A 86 21.80 -1.10 2.12
CA ASN A 86 21.83 -0.47 0.81
C ASN A 86 20.64 -0.94 -0.04
N ILE A 87 19.42 -0.65 0.41
CA ILE A 87 18.16 -0.95 -0.26
C ILE A 87 17.46 0.37 -0.57
N ARG A 88 17.30 0.67 -1.85
CA ARG A 88 16.56 1.84 -2.32
C ARG A 88 15.06 1.66 -2.04
N VAL A 89 14.42 2.67 -1.49
CA VAL A 89 12.98 2.63 -1.23
C VAL A 89 12.24 3.53 -2.19
N PHE A 90 11.17 3.02 -2.79
CA PHE A 90 10.29 3.80 -3.64
C PHE A 90 8.81 3.49 -3.36
N SER A 91 7.96 4.43 -3.74
CA SER A 91 6.51 4.28 -3.72
C SER A 91 5.88 4.78 -5.02
N LEU A 92 4.70 4.26 -5.34
CA LEU A 92 3.94 4.64 -6.53
C LEU A 92 2.86 5.65 -6.14
N ASN A 93 3.01 6.91 -6.56
CA ASN A 93 1.91 7.86 -6.45
C ASN A 93 0.98 7.70 -7.64
N THR A 94 -0.05 6.91 -7.45
CA THR A 94 -1.05 6.60 -8.50
C THR A 94 -1.95 7.79 -8.89
N GLY A 95 -1.84 8.92 -8.18
CA GLY A 95 -2.76 10.04 -8.27
C GLY A 95 -4.14 9.74 -7.64
N ARG A 96 -4.24 8.64 -6.86
CA ARG A 96 -5.47 8.19 -6.18
C ARG A 96 -5.20 7.77 -4.72
N LEU A 97 -4.05 8.12 -4.20
CA LEU A 97 -3.72 7.88 -2.79
C LEU A 97 -4.44 8.89 -1.90
N HIS A 98 -4.81 8.45 -0.70
CA HIS A 98 -5.29 9.34 0.34
C HIS A 98 -4.15 10.21 0.89
N GLN A 99 -4.46 11.41 1.36
CA GLN A 99 -3.47 12.34 1.91
C GLN A 99 -2.70 11.69 3.06
N GLN A 100 -3.38 10.95 3.93
CA GLN A 100 -2.75 10.24 5.05
C GLN A 100 -1.65 9.25 4.60
N THR A 101 -1.83 8.61 3.42
CA THR A 101 -0.80 7.74 2.85
C THR A 101 0.38 8.55 2.33
N LEU A 102 0.12 9.70 1.69
CA LEU A 102 1.18 10.58 1.20
C LEU A 102 2.00 11.17 2.35
N ASP A 103 1.38 11.46 3.49
CA ASP A 103 2.01 12.04 4.68
C ASP A 103 2.98 11.05 5.38
N VAL A 104 2.87 9.75 5.11
CA VAL A 104 3.76 8.74 5.70
C VAL A 104 5.20 8.90 5.22
N ALA A 105 5.42 9.18 3.93
CA ALA A 105 6.78 9.27 3.38
C ALA A 105 7.62 10.39 4.01
N PRO A 106 7.13 11.65 4.15
CA PRO A 106 7.86 12.68 4.86
C PRO A 106 8.05 12.37 6.35
N ALA A 107 7.10 11.67 7.00
CA ALA A 107 7.27 11.24 8.38
C ALA A 107 8.39 10.21 8.54
N LEU A 108 8.49 9.23 7.62
CA LEU A 108 9.59 8.27 7.58
C LEU A 108 10.94 8.97 7.33
N GLN A 109 10.99 9.92 6.39
CA GLN A 109 12.20 10.69 6.13
C GLN A 109 12.64 11.50 7.36
N ALA A 110 11.69 12.15 8.04
CA ALA A 110 12.00 12.91 9.27
C ALA A 110 12.54 12.00 10.39
N LYS A 111 11.99 10.78 10.53
CA LYS A 111 12.38 9.83 11.57
C LYS A 111 13.72 9.15 11.30
N TYR A 112 13.96 8.73 10.06
CA TYR A 112 15.08 7.85 9.72
C TYR A 112 16.16 8.52 8.85
N GLY A 113 15.90 9.70 8.30
CA GLY A 113 16.81 10.37 7.37
C GLY A 113 16.86 9.75 5.96
N GLN A 114 16.07 8.71 5.72
CA GLN A 114 16.04 7.99 4.44
C GLN A 114 14.84 8.43 3.59
N THR A 115 15.09 8.76 2.32
CA THR A 115 14.08 9.25 1.39
C THR A 115 13.34 8.11 0.71
N VAL A 116 12.02 8.27 0.51
CA VAL A 116 11.21 7.45 -0.38
C VAL A 116 11.14 8.11 -1.75
N ALA A 117 11.63 7.44 -2.79
CA ALA A 117 11.52 7.93 -4.16
C ALA A 117 10.09 7.73 -4.70
N TRP A 118 9.51 8.77 -5.31
CA TRP A 118 8.18 8.69 -5.89
C TRP A 118 8.23 8.39 -7.38
N PHE A 119 7.36 7.47 -7.81
CA PHE A 119 7.11 7.18 -9.22
C PHE A 119 5.64 7.41 -9.53
N GLU A 120 5.39 8.25 -10.52
CA GLU A 120 4.06 8.65 -10.97
C GLU A 120 3.76 8.10 -12.37
N PRO A 121 2.47 7.87 -12.71
CA PRO A 121 2.09 7.50 -14.06
C PRO A 121 2.37 8.65 -15.03
N GLN A 122 2.54 8.32 -16.31
CA GLN A 122 2.63 9.30 -17.36
C GLN A 122 1.34 10.11 -17.45
N ALA A 123 1.43 11.44 -17.28
CA ALA A 123 0.26 12.32 -17.23
C ALA A 123 -0.65 12.18 -18.45
N ALA A 124 -0.06 12.14 -19.66
CA ALA A 124 -0.80 11.98 -20.91
C ALA A 124 -1.60 10.67 -20.98
N ALA A 125 -1.05 9.55 -20.45
CA ALA A 125 -1.74 8.27 -20.44
C ALA A 125 -2.93 8.31 -19.47
N VAL A 126 -2.75 8.96 -18.31
CA VAL A 126 -3.84 9.16 -17.33
C VAL A 126 -4.94 10.03 -17.93
N GLU A 127 -4.59 11.14 -18.58
CA GLU A 127 -5.53 12.06 -19.22
C GLU A 127 -6.32 11.35 -20.32
N THR A 128 -5.65 10.61 -21.19
CA THR A 128 -6.30 9.82 -22.24
C THR A 128 -7.30 8.83 -21.66
N TYR A 129 -6.91 8.07 -20.62
CA TYR A 129 -7.82 7.12 -19.96
C TYR A 129 -9.03 7.82 -19.37
N VAL A 130 -8.83 8.92 -18.64
CA VAL A 130 -9.92 9.66 -17.99
C VAL A 130 -10.88 10.27 -19.01
N ASN A 131 -10.36 10.86 -20.10
CA ASN A 131 -11.16 11.50 -21.12
C ASN A 131 -11.95 10.48 -21.96
N THR A 132 -11.42 9.27 -22.17
CA THR A 132 -12.06 8.25 -23.03
C THR A 132 -12.96 7.28 -22.26
N LYS A 133 -12.62 6.97 -21.02
CA LYS A 133 -13.31 5.95 -20.20
C LYS A 133 -14.04 6.53 -19.00
N GLY A 134 -13.60 7.67 -18.50
CA GLY A 134 -14.07 8.26 -17.27
C GLY A 134 -13.13 8.08 -16.09
N ARG A 135 -13.19 9.03 -15.16
CA ARG A 135 -12.32 9.07 -13.97
C ARG A 135 -12.41 7.80 -13.11
N ASP A 136 -13.62 7.26 -12.98
CA ASP A 136 -13.96 6.17 -12.08
C ASP A 136 -14.35 4.87 -12.82
N ALA A 137 -14.10 4.80 -14.13
CA ALA A 137 -14.42 3.66 -14.99
C ALA A 137 -13.83 2.30 -14.50
N PHE A 138 -12.75 2.33 -13.71
CA PHE A 138 -12.16 1.12 -13.12
C PHE A 138 -13.10 0.38 -12.14
N TYR A 139 -14.21 0.96 -11.74
CA TYR A 139 -15.26 0.29 -10.97
C TYR A 139 -16.24 -0.49 -11.86
N GLU A 140 -16.34 -0.17 -13.16
CA GLU A 140 -17.36 -0.70 -14.06
C GLU A 140 -17.05 -2.12 -14.55
N SER A 141 -15.76 -2.43 -14.73
CA SER A 141 -15.35 -3.77 -15.19
C SER A 141 -13.93 -4.14 -14.78
N THR A 142 -13.65 -5.47 -14.79
CA THR A 142 -12.30 -5.98 -14.58
C THR A 142 -11.33 -5.53 -15.67
N ALA A 143 -11.78 -5.40 -16.92
CA ALA A 143 -10.95 -4.94 -18.03
C ALA A 143 -10.51 -3.49 -17.81
N LEU A 144 -11.43 -2.58 -17.49
CA LEU A 144 -11.13 -1.18 -17.20
C LEU A 144 -10.26 -1.03 -15.95
N ARG A 145 -10.45 -1.90 -14.95
CA ARG A 145 -9.57 -1.94 -13.77
C ARG A 145 -8.15 -2.35 -14.13
N LYS A 146 -7.97 -3.38 -14.95
CA LYS A 146 -6.66 -3.81 -15.42
C LYS A 146 -5.96 -2.73 -16.24
N GLU A 147 -6.69 -2.06 -17.14
CA GLU A 147 -6.18 -0.94 -17.93
C GLU A 147 -5.72 0.22 -17.02
N CYS A 148 -6.55 0.65 -16.07
CA CYS A 148 -6.20 1.67 -15.10
C CYS A 148 -4.98 1.28 -14.25
N CYS A 149 -4.91 0.03 -13.78
CA CYS A 149 -3.75 -0.48 -13.05
C CYS A 149 -2.50 -0.55 -13.92
N GLY A 150 -2.63 -0.88 -15.20
CA GLY A 150 -1.54 -0.85 -16.17
C GLY A 150 -0.88 0.53 -16.22
N ILE A 151 -1.70 1.56 -16.40
CA ILE A 151 -1.25 2.95 -16.49
C ILE A 151 -0.69 3.45 -15.17
N ARG A 152 -1.42 3.23 -14.05
CA ARG A 152 -1.13 3.90 -12.77
C ARG A 152 -0.18 3.14 -11.85
N LYS A 153 0.07 1.85 -12.12
CA LYS A 153 0.91 1.00 -11.26
C LYS A 153 1.96 0.21 -12.03
N VAL A 154 1.55 -0.55 -13.06
CA VAL A 154 2.46 -1.50 -13.73
C VAL A 154 3.56 -0.77 -14.48
N GLU A 155 3.22 0.27 -15.25
CA GLU A 155 4.20 1.10 -15.97
C GLU A 155 5.14 1.83 -15.00
N PRO A 156 4.66 2.60 -13.99
CA PRO A 156 5.55 3.24 -13.02
C PRO A 156 6.43 2.25 -12.25
N LEU A 157 5.90 1.07 -11.91
CA LEU A 157 6.66 0.02 -11.25
C LEU A 157 7.82 -0.48 -12.13
N ALA A 158 7.58 -0.67 -13.43
CA ALA A 158 8.63 -1.08 -14.37
C ALA A 158 9.76 -0.05 -14.42
N ARG A 159 9.44 1.25 -14.47
CA ARG A 159 10.44 2.32 -14.39
C ARG A 159 11.18 2.35 -13.05
N ALA A 160 10.45 2.17 -11.96
CA ALA A 160 11.04 2.16 -10.62
C ALA A 160 12.04 1.01 -10.43
N LEU A 161 11.80 -0.13 -11.06
CA LEU A 161 12.66 -1.32 -10.98
C LEU A 161 13.74 -1.37 -12.08
N GLN A 162 13.81 -0.37 -12.95
CA GLN A 162 14.83 -0.35 -13.99
C GLN A 162 16.24 -0.38 -13.38
N GLY A 163 17.05 -1.34 -13.82
CA GLY A 163 18.40 -1.57 -13.32
C GLY A 163 18.50 -2.25 -11.96
N ALA A 164 17.38 -2.58 -11.31
CA ALA A 164 17.40 -3.42 -10.12
C ALA A 164 17.70 -4.87 -10.49
N LYS A 165 18.43 -5.58 -9.64
CA LYS A 165 18.69 -7.02 -9.75
C LYS A 165 17.80 -7.83 -8.81
N ALA A 166 17.29 -7.17 -7.78
CA ALA A 166 16.32 -7.74 -6.86
C ALA A 166 15.34 -6.67 -6.35
N TRP A 167 14.20 -7.10 -5.85
CA TRP A 167 13.25 -6.24 -5.18
C TRP A 167 12.56 -6.92 -4.01
N VAL A 168 12.09 -6.11 -3.08
CA VAL A 168 11.41 -6.52 -1.86
C VAL A 168 9.98 -5.99 -1.89
N THR A 169 9.02 -6.78 -1.42
CA THR A 169 7.61 -6.37 -1.29
C THR A 169 7.10 -6.69 0.11
N GLY A 170 6.16 -5.89 0.63
CA GLY A 170 5.44 -6.19 1.86
C GLY A 170 4.23 -7.09 1.64
N GLN A 171 4.22 -7.93 0.62
CA GLN A 171 3.13 -8.86 0.37
C GLN A 171 3.07 -9.93 1.46
N ARG A 172 1.86 -10.22 1.95
CA ARG A 172 1.62 -11.27 2.95
C ARG A 172 0.66 -12.33 2.41
N GLN A 173 0.88 -13.59 2.82
CA GLN A 173 -0.01 -14.71 2.46
C GLN A 173 -1.47 -14.42 2.86
N ALA A 174 -1.70 -13.87 4.05
CA ALA A 174 -3.02 -13.56 4.57
C ALA A 174 -3.80 -12.47 3.83
N GLN A 175 -3.17 -11.73 2.88
CA GLN A 175 -3.83 -10.63 2.17
C GLN A 175 -4.72 -11.08 0.99
N ALA A 176 -4.54 -12.30 0.48
CA ALA A 176 -5.37 -12.84 -0.60
C ALA A 176 -5.28 -14.37 -0.64
N ALA A 177 -6.41 -15.02 -0.94
CA ALA A 177 -6.46 -16.48 -1.09
C ALA A 177 -5.51 -17.01 -2.19
N THR A 178 -5.23 -16.19 -3.22
CA THR A 178 -4.28 -16.51 -4.31
C THR A 178 -2.81 -16.44 -3.87
N ARG A 179 -2.51 -16.07 -2.62
CA ARG A 179 -1.16 -15.96 -2.05
C ARG A 179 -0.87 -17.03 -1.00
N ALA A 180 -1.64 -18.13 -0.99
CA ALA A 180 -1.48 -19.22 -0.02
C ALA A 180 -0.06 -19.81 -0.01
N GLU A 181 0.63 -19.76 -1.13
CA GLU A 181 2.02 -20.21 -1.32
C GLU A 181 2.90 -19.05 -1.79
N LEU A 182 3.05 -18.03 -0.94
CA LEU A 182 3.96 -16.92 -1.22
C LEU A 182 5.35 -17.28 -0.67
N PRO A 183 6.33 -17.63 -1.53
CA PRO A 183 7.68 -17.94 -1.06
C PRO A 183 8.39 -16.67 -0.57
N LEU A 184 9.28 -16.84 0.41
CA LEU A 184 10.11 -15.74 0.90
C LEU A 184 11.04 -15.17 -0.17
N ARG A 185 11.44 -16.01 -1.14
CA ARG A 185 12.26 -15.66 -2.31
C ARG A 185 11.75 -16.39 -3.53
N GLU A 186 11.62 -15.68 -4.63
CA GLU A 186 11.22 -16.22 -5.93
C GLU A 186 11.87 -15.43 -7.07
N PHE A 187 12.00 -16.05 -8.23
CA PHE A 187 12.41 -15.35 -9.44
C PHE A 187 11.18 -14.75 -10.12
N ASP A 188 11.14 -13.42 -10.25
CA ASP A 188 10.10 -12.71 -10.99
C ASP A 188 10.41 -12.79 -12.50
N ALA A 189 9.82 -13.78 -13.16
CA ALA A 189 10.07 -14.06 -14.57
C ALA A 189 9.59 -12.90 -15.48
N ASP A 190 8.55 -12.17 -15.08
CA ASP A 190 8.04 -11.03 -15.87
C ASP A 190 9.06 -9.87 -15.92
N ARG A 191 9.91 -9.77 -14.89
CA ARG A 191 10.91 -8.71 -14.74
C ARG A 191 12.34 -9.20 -14.87
N GLY A 192 12.57 -10.50 -14.83
CA GLY A 192 13.90 -11.10 -14.92
C GLY A 192 14.80 -10.81 -13.72
N ILE A 193 14.22 -10.59 -12.55
CA ILE A 193 14.94 -10.24 -11.30
C ILE A 193 14.45 -11.06 -10.11
N GLU A 194 15.25 -11.16 -9.08
CA GLU A 194 14.85 -11.81 -7.82
C GLU A 194 13.82 -10.98 -7.05
N LYS A 195 12.89 -11.66 -6.38
CA LYS A 195 11.87 -11.04 -5.56
C LYS A 195 11.87 -11.65 -4.17
N PHE A 196 11.80 -10.79 -3.15
CA PHE A 196 11.71 -11.16 -1.75
C PHE A 196 10.37 -10.73 -1.18
N ASN A 197 9.69 -11.64 -0.47
CA ASN A 197 8.43 -11.43 0.23
C ASN A 197 8.62 -11.80 1.72
N PRO A 198 9.29 -10.94 2.51
CA PRO A 198 9.62 -11.19 3.91
C PRO A 198 8.42 -11.36 4.81
#